data_d9ea54a73e16f22f40ead1fab3fdf474
#
_entry.id   d9ea54a73e16f22f40ead1fab3fdf474
#
_cell.length_a   1.000
_cell.length_b   1.000
_cell.length_c   1.000
_cell.angle_alpha   90.00
_cell.angle_beta   90.00
_cell.angle_gamma   90.00
#
_symmetry.space_group_name_H-M   'P 1'
#
loop_
_entity.id
_entity.type
_entity.pdbx_description
1 polymer ?
#
loop_
_entity_poly.entity_id
_entity_poly.type
_entity_poly.pdbx_seq_one_letter_code
_entity_poly.pdbx_strand_id
1 'polypeptide(L)'
;MKTTVKTEIDVIGEVYRGHGVPVAVLCRWLSDVDAYIAREILHIDDWNVHYSYDDAPDCELLVGDAPYRRIYFLYLSAMIDFTLKQYNVYASEYSEYNRTLDDYRHYIVTRYNPASKVSSAREGYYISPYTLAVKHGFVGSEADWVDHLRPLGDIEAAVDAILGIQRSYIGGEV
;
A
#
# COMPACT_ATOMS: atom_id res chain seq x y z
N MET A 1 -6.35 20.29 -2.50
CA MET A 1 -7.82 20.19 -2.54
C MET A 1 -8.10 18.72 -2.39
N LYS A 2 -8.84 18.32 -1.36
CA LYS A 2 -9.14 16.92 -1.11
C LYS A 2 -10.13 16.42 -2.15
N THR A 3 -9.94 15.19 -2.61
CA THR A 3 -10.80 14.53 -3.59
C THR A 3 -11.94 13.83 -2.87
N THR A 4 -13.17 14.12 -3.27
CA THR A 4 -14.37 13.51 -2.68
C THR A 4 -15.04 12.57 -3.67
N VAL A 5 -15.80 11.61 -3.15
CA VAL A 5 -16.62 10.68 -3.95
C VAL A 5 -17.48 11.43 -4.97
N LYS A 6 -18.16 12.48 -4.53
CA LYS A 6 -19.02 13.30 -5.40
C LYS A 6 -18.22 13.95 -6.52
N THR A 7 -17.07 14.54 -6.21
CA THR A 7 -16.22 15.20 -7.21
C THR A 7 -15.80 14.25 -8.31
N GLU A 8 -15.37 13.03 -7.98
CA GLU A 8 -14.94 12.05 -8.98
C GLU A 8 -16.12 11.54 -9.83
N ILE A 9 -17.30 11.34 -9.23
CA ILE A 9 -18.49 10.93 -9.96
C ILE A 9 -18.96 12.04 -10.91
N ASP A 10 -18.96 13.30 -10.47
CA ASP A 10 -19.34 14.42 -11.32
C ASP A 10 -18.37 14.56 -12.51
N VAL A 11 -17.06 14.47 -12.27
CA VAL A 11 -16.03 14.53 -13.33
C VAL A 11 -16.22 13.39 -14.34
N ILE A 12 -16.42 12.16 -13.88
CA ILE A 12 -16.62 11.03 -14.79
C ILE A 12 -17.92 11.17 -15.60
N GLY A 13 -18.98 11.69 -14.97
CA GLY A 13 -20.25 11.96 -15.64
C GLY A 13 -20.17 13.07 -16.69
N GLU A 14 -19.27 14.03 -16.54
CA GLU A 14 -18.99 15.06 -17.55
C GLU A 14 -18.21 14.51 -18.75
N VAL A 15 -17.22 13.65 -18.50
CA VAL A 15 -16.35 13.07 -19.55
C VAL A 15 -17.09 11.98 -20.31
N TYR A 16 -17.76 11.07 -19.61
CA TYR A 16 -18.47 9.91 -20.18
C TYR A 16 -20.00 10.16 -20.20
N ARG A 17 -20.42 11.22 -20.84
CA ARG A 17 -21.86 11.58 -20.92
C ARG A 17 -22.68 10.43 -21.51
N GLY A 18 -23.72 10.02 -20.76
CA GLY A 18 -24.64 8.97 -21.23
C GLY A 18 -24.09 7.56 -21.17
N HIS A 19 -23.07 7.29 -20.34
CA HIS A 19 -22.49 5.96 -20.15
C HIS A 19 -23.50 4.91 -19.61
N GLY A 20 -24.64 5.34 -19.06
CA GLY A 20 -25.71 4.44 -18.61
C GLY A 20 -25.40 3.64 -17.33
N VAL A 21 -24.23 3.83 -16.72
CA VAL A 21 -23.87 3.15 -15.46
C VAL A 21 -24.52 3.92 -14.29
N PRO A 22 -25.30 3.24 -13.40
CA PRO A 22 -25.91 3.88 -12.25
C PRO A 22 -24.88 4.46 -11.28
N VAL A 23 -25.18 5.62 -10.68
CA VAL A 23 -24.31 6.29 -9.70
C VAL A 23 -23.94 5.37 -8.53
N ALA A 24 -24.89 4.56 -8.06
CA ALA A 24 -24.64 3.58 -7.00
C ALA A 24 -23.55 2.56 -7.37
N VAL A 25 -23.42 2.20 -8.65
CA VAL A 25 -22.37 1.31 -9.14
C VAL A 25 -21.02 2.04 -9.14
N LEU A 26 -20.98 3.30 -9.53
CA LEU A 26 -19.76 4.12 -9.48
C LEU A 26 -19.27 4.28 -8.03
N CYS A 27 -20.18 4.54 -7.08
CA CYS A 27 -19.85 4.60 -5.66
C CYS A 27 -19.25 3.27 -5.15
N ARG A 28 -19.84 2.15 -5.56
CA ARG A 28 -19.33 0.82 -5.22
C ARG A 28 -17.92 0.60 -5.76
N TRP A 29 -17.67 0.96 -7.00
CA TRP A 29 -16.34 0.83 -7.61
C TRP A 29 -15.29 1.70 -6.89
N LEU A 30 -15.65 2.90 -6.45
CA LEU A 30 -14.77 3.74 -5.62
C LEU A 30 -14.50 3.08 -4.25
N SER A 31 -15.52 2.46 -3.64
CA SER A 31 -15.35 1.71 -2.39
C SER A 31 -14.40 0.54 -2.56
N ASP A 32 -14.51 -0.19 -3.68
CA ASP A 32 -13.66 -1.35 -4.00
C ASP A 32 -12.19 -0.92 -4.18
N VAL A 33 -11.94 0.21 -4.86
CA VAL A 33 -10.59 0.78 -5.04
C VAL A 33 -9.99 1.18 -3.69
N ASP A 34 -10.73 1.90 -2.86
CA ASP A 34 -10.23 2.33 -1.56
C ASP A 34 -10.04 1.15 -0.61
N ALA A 35 -10.90 0.13 -0.65
CA ALA A 35 -10.71 -1.10 0.10
C ALA A 35 -9.44 -1.84 -0.32
N TYR A 36 -9.13 -1.88 -1.62
CA TYR A 36 -7.88 -2.44 -2.13
C TYR A 36 -6.67 -1.64 -1.64
N ILE A 37 -6.69 -0.30 -1.81
CA ILE A 37 -5.61 0.59 -1.39
C ILE A 37 -5.38 0.48 0.12
N ALA A 38 -6.46 0.47 0.92
CA ALA A 38 -6.37 0.36 2.37
C ALA A 38 -5.67 -0.93 2.79
N ARG A 39 -6.08 -2.07 2.25
CA ARG A 39 -5.56 -3.39 2.64
C ARG A 39 -4.17 -3.67 2.07
N GLU A 40 -4.00 -3.50 0.75
CA GLU A 40 -2.80 -3.95 0.05
C GLU A 40 -1.65 -2.93 0.04
N ILE A 41 -1.96 -1.64 0.22
CA ILE A 41 -0.94 -0.58 0.16
C ILE A 41 -0.73 0.05 1.53
N LEU A 42 -1.82 0.32 2.25
CA LEU A 42 -1.77 1.00 3.53
C LEU A 42 -1.82 0.05 4.73
N HIS A 43 -2.06 -1.24 4.49
CA HIS A 43 -2.13 -2.30 5.53
C HIS A 43 -3.11 -1.97 6.66
N ILE A 44 -4.29 -1.45 6.29
CA ILE A 44 -5.40 -1.17 7.20
C ILE A 44 -6.39 -2.34 7.12
N ASP A 45 -6.32 -3.26 8.07
CA ASP A 45 -7.10 -4.52 8.01
C ASP A 45 -8.60 -4.31 8.20
N ASP A 46 -9.01 -3.34 9.04
CA ASP A 46 -10.40 -3.10 9.40
C ASP A 46 -11.11 -2.10 8.48
N TRP A 47 -10.63 -1.90 7.25
CA TRP A 47 -11.27 -0.99 6.31
C TRP A 47 -12.60 -1.54 5.83
N ASN A 48 -13.71 -0.89 6.18
CA ASN A 48 -15.07 -1.27 5.82
C ASN A 48 -15.92 -0.02 5.48
N VAL A 49 -15.41 0.82 4.58
CA VAL A 49 -16.12 2.03 4.17
C VAL A 49 -16.85 1.75 2.86
N HIS A 50 -18.14 2.04 2.84
CA HIS A 50 -19.00 2.00 1.66
C HIS A 50 -19.45 3.41 1.31
N TYR A 51 -19.19 3.81 0.07
CA TYR A 51 -19.54 5.14 -0.41
C TYR A 51 -20.96 5.20 -0.95
N SER A 52 -21.65 6.30 -0.66
CA SER A 52 -22.94 6.67 -1.26
C SER A 52 -22.85 8.10 -1.79
N TYR A 53 -23.53 8.39 -2.88
CA TYR A 53 -23.54 9.73 -3.47
C TYR A 53 -24.33 10.74 -2.63
N ASP A 54 -25.39 10.26 -1.97
CA ASP A 54 -26.31 11.12 -1.20
C ASP A 54 -25.78 11.45 0.20
N ASP A 55 -24.99 10.55 0.77
CA ASP A 55 -24.45 10.70 2.14
C ASP A 55 -23.24 11.62 2.23
N ALA A 56 -22.74 12.13 1.09
CA ALA A 56 -21.38 12.61 1.09
C ALA A 56 -21.08 13.84 0.22
N PRO A 57 -21.56 15.04 0.55
CA PRO A 57 -20.85 16.22 0.07
C PRO A 57 -19.38 16.23 0.55
N ASP A 58 -19.06 15.54 1.66
CA ASP A 58 -17.75 15.58 2.33
C ASP A 58 -17.04 14.23 2.45
N CYS A 59 -17.50 13.15 1.79
CA CYS A 59 -16.85 11.86 1.86
C CYS A 59 -15.55 11.89 1.06
N GLU A 60 -14.41 11.97 1.80
CA GLU A 60 -13.08 12.02 1.21
C GLU A 60 -12.60 10.64 0.82
N LEU A 61 -12.02 10.54 -0.38
CA LEU A 61 -11.32 9.36 -0.84
C LEU A 61 -9.93 9.25 -0.18
N LEU A 62 -9.41 8.03 -0.03
CA LEU A 62 -8.12 7.78 0.63
C LEU A 62 -6.96 8.49 -0.05
N VAL A 63 -6.93 8.52 -1.38
CA VAL A 63 -5.86 9.15 -2.15
C VAL A 63 -6.28 10.56 -2.53
N GLY A 64 -6.03 11.52 -1.65
CA GLY A 64 -6.36 12.94 -1.88
C GLY A 64 -5.27 13.72 -2.61
N ASP A 65 -4.03 13.21 -2.66
CA ASP A 65 -2.87 13.94 -3.15
C ASP A 65 -2.68 13.82 -4.66
N ALA A 66 -2.40 14.94 -5.32
CA ALA A 66 -1.87 14.93 -6.66
C ALA A 66 -0.40 14.41 -6.65
N PRO A 67 0.05 13.61 -7.65
CA PRO A 67 -0.66 13.26 -8.88
C PRO A 67 -1.52 12.00 -8.77
N TYR A 68 -1.54 11.29 -7.65
CA TYR A 68 -2.09 9.94 -7.52
C TYR A 68 -3.60 9.86 -7.46
N ARG A 69 -4.32 10.96 -7.15
CA ARG A 69 -5.78 10.99 -7.16
C ARG A 69 -6.41 10.51 -8.48
N ARG A 70 -5.66 10.60 -9.60
CA ARG A 70 -6.11 10.12 -10.92
C ARG A 70 -6.38 8.60 -10.96
N ILE A 71 -5.96 7.84 -9.94
CA ILE A 71 -6.27 6.42 -9.79
C ILE A 71 -7.77 6.18 -9.89
N TYR A 72 -8.58 7.01 -9.24
CA TYR A 72 -10.03 6.87 -9.24
C TYR A 72 -10.63 7.10 -10.62
N PHE A 73 -10.23 8.20 -11.28
CA PHE A 73 -10.68 8.48 -12.64
C PHE A 73 -10.33 7.35 -13.61
N LEU A 74 -9.08 6.89 -13.59
CA LEU A 74 -8.61 5.81 -14.47
C LEU A 74 -9.35 4.50 -14.22
N TYR A 75 -9.65 4.17 -12.98
CA TYR A 75 -10.41 2.97 -12.68
C TYR A 75 -11.86 3.09 -13.14
N LEU A 76 -12.52 4.21 -12.85
CA LEU A 76 -13.91 4.43 -13.27
C LEU A 76 -14.04 4.43 -14.79
N SER A 77 -13.14 5.12 -15.52
CA SER A 77 -13.13 5.15 -16.98
C SER A 77 -12.96 3.75 -17.57
N ALA A 78 -11.95 3.01 -17.10
CA ALA A 78 -11.73 1.63 -17.54
C ALA A 78 -12.97 0.75 -17.31
N MET A 79 -13.60 0.82 -16.14
CA MET A 79 -14.78 0.02 -15.82
C MET A 79 -16.01 0.40 -16.67
N ILE A 80 -16.16 1.69 -17.02
CA ILE A 80 -17.19 2.15 -17.94
C ILE A 80 -16.93 1.58 -19.34
N ASP A 81 -15.71 1.66 -19.85
CA ASP A 81 -15.34 1.12 -21.16
C ASP A 81 -15.52 -0.40 -21.23
N PHE A 82 -15.19 -1.11 -20.15
CA PHE A 82 -15.51 -2.53 -20.04
C PHE A 82 -17.02 -2.79 -20.17
N THR A 83 -17.84 -1.98 -19.49
CA THR A 83 -19.30 -2.11 -19.52
C THR A 83 -19.85 -1.82 -20.92
N LEU A 84 -19.26 -0.84 -21.64
CA LEU A 84 -19.58 -0.47 -23.01
C LEU A 84 -18.97 -1.43 -24.03
N LYS A 85 -18.26 -2.48 -23.60
CA LYS A 85 -17.56 -3.47 -24.46
C LYS A 85 -16.45 -2.87 -25.34
N GLN A 86 -15.87 -1.76 -24.94
CA GLN A 86 -14.73 -1.10 -25.60
C GLN A 86 -13.41 -1.69 -25.08
N TYR A 87 -13.20 -2.98 -25.29
CA TYR A 87 -12.11 -3.73 -24.65
C TYR A 87 -10.71 -3.22 -24.95
N ASN A 88 -10.48 -2.62 -26.12
CA ASN A 88 -9.16 -2.06 -26.45
C ASN A 88 -8.86 -0.81 -25.61
N VAL A 89 -9.86 0.06 -25.41
CA VAL A 89 -9.73 1.28 -24.59
C VAL A 89 -9.59 0.86 -23.12
N TYR A 90 -10.47 -0.04 -22.66
CA TYR A 90 -10.38 -0.64 -21.33
C TYR A 90 -8.97 -1.17 -21.02
N ALA A 91 -8.38 -1.96 -21.93
CA ALA A 91 -7.04 -2.53 -21.70
C ALA A 91 -5.96 -1.46 -21.52
N SER A 92 -6.03 -0.39 -22.31
CA SER A 92 -5.12 0.74 -22.22
C SER A 92 -5.28 1.52 -20.91
N GLU A 93 -6.52 1.87 -20.54
CA GLU A 93 -6.80 2.63 -19.32
C GLU A 93 -6.53 1.82 -18.07
N TYR A 94 -6.87 0.54 -18.08
CA TYR A 94 -6.60 -0.35 -16.96
C TYR A 94 -5.08 -0.58 -16.76
N SER A 95 -4.31 -0.60 -17.84
CA SER A 95 -2.84 -0.61 -17.77
C SER A 95 -2.29 0.66 -17.13
N GLU A 96 -2.83 1.82 -17.50
CA GLU A 96 -2.44 3.11 -16.92
C GLU A 96 -2.85 3.23 -15.44
N TYR A 97 -4.03 2.70 -15.09
CA TYR A 97 -4.47 2.55 -13.71
C TYR A 97 -3.47 1.74 -12.88
N ASN A 98 -3.10 0.53 -13.36
CA ASN A 98 -2.16 -0.34 -12.65
C ASN A 98 -0.80 0.33 -12.47
N ARG A 99 -0.29 1.01 -13.52
CA ARG A 99 0.96 1.76 -13.44
C ARG A 99 0.89 2.87 -12.39
N THR A 100 -0.18 3.64 -12.37
CA THR A 100 -0.36 4.74 -11.41
C THR A 100 -0.50 4.20 -9.97
N LEU A 101 -1.13 3.06 -9.82
CA LEU A 101 -1.27 2.37 -8.53
C LEU A 101 0.07 1.85 -8.02
N ASP A 102 0.91 1.29 -8.89
CA ASP A 102 2.27 0.84 -8.53
C ASP A 102 3.17 2.03 -8.18
N ASP A 103 3.07 3.14 -8.93
CA ASP A 103 3.77 4.39 -8.60
C ASP A 103 3.34 4.93 -7.23
N TYR A 104 2.04 4.85 -6.90
CA TYR A 104 1.53 5.23 -5.59
C TYR A 104 2.06 4.31 -4.49
N ARG A 105 2.05 3.00 -4.69
CA ARG A 105 2.64 2.03 -3.75
C ARG A 105 4.10 2.36 -3.49
N HIS A 106 4.89 2.59 -4.55
CA HIS A 106 6.28 2.98 -4.42
C HIS A 106 6.47 4.30 -3.67
N TYR A 107 5.62 5.30 -3.95
CA TYR A 107 5.62 6.57 -3.24
C TYR A 107 5.34 6.39 -1.74
N ILE A 108 4.36 5.59 -1.37
CA ILE A 108 4.06 5.31 0.04
C ILE A 108 5.25 4.63 0.71
N VAL A 109 5.83 3.61 0.10
CA VAL A 109 6.99 2.88 0.65
C VAL A 109 8.20 3.79 0.79
N THR A 110 8.49 4.65 -0.18
CA THR A 110 9.66 5.54 -0.16
C THR A 110 9.49 6.74 0.77
N ARG A 111 8.28 7.29 0.86
CA ARG A 111 7.98 8.41 1.75
C ARG A 111 7.88 8.00 3.20
N TYR A 112 7.54 6.75 3.43
CA TYR A 112 7.54 6.16 4.76
C TYR A 112 8.95 5.77 5.18
N ASN A 113 9.80 6.80 5.34
CA ASN A 113 11.10 6.62 5.96
C ASN A 113 10.92 6.71 7.48
N PRO A 114 11.13 5.62 8.25
CA PRO A 114 11.00 5.61 9.70
C PRO A 114 11.95 6.58 10.41
N ALA A 115 12.94 7.12 9.70
CA ALA A 115 13.83 8.18 10.21
C ALA A 115 13.18 9.58 10.19
N SER A 116 12.10 9.83 9.46
CA SER A 116 11.33 11.05 9.55
C SER A 116 10.33 10.90 10.69
N LYS A 117 10.48 11.70 11.74
CA LYS A 117 9.64 11.75 12.95
C LYS A 117 8.18 11.39 12.65
N VAL A 118 7.79 10.20 13.05
CA VAL A 118 6.42 9.72 13.03
C VAL A 118 5.58 10.67 13.86
N SER A 119 4.77 11.52 13.24
CA SER A 119 3.65 12.11 13.93
C SER A 119 2.65 11.00 14.20
N SER A 120 2.38 10.78 15.44
CA SER A 120 1.74 9.69 16.14
C SER A 120 0.27 9.40 15.79
N ALA A 121 -0.14 9.44 14.54
CA ALA A 121 -1.55 9.39 14.21
C ALA A 121 -2.03 8.20 13.36
N ARG A 122 -1.16 7.27 12.97
CA ARG A 122 -1.60 6.04 12.27
C ARG A 122 -0.73 4.85 12.67
N GLU A 123 -1.10 4.20 13.74
CA GLU A 123 -0.60 2.88 14.09
C GLU A 123 -1.05 1.88 13.02
N GLY A 124 -0.13 1.33 12.27
CA GLY A 124 -0.39 0.30 11.26
C GLY A 124 0.56 0.31 10.08
N TYR A 125 1.42 1.28 9.98
CA TYR A 125 2.38 1.40 8.88
C TYR A 125 3.68 0.66 9.16
N TYR A 126 4.26 0.12 8.08
CA TYR A 126 5.52 -0.60 8.01
C TYR A 126 6.47 -0.27 9.16
N ILE A 127 6.56 -1.17 10.09
CA ILE A 127 7.54 -1.08 11.20
C ILE A 127 8.87 -1.55 10.63
N SER A 128 9.87 -0.66 10.57
CA SER A 128 11.20 -1.09 10.16
C SER A 128 11.70 -2.18 11.13
N PRO A 129 12.53 -3.13 10.66
CA PRO A 129 13.12 -4.13 11.54
C PRO A 129 13.81 -3.51 12.77
N TYR A 130 14.43 -2.33 12.62
CA TYR A 130 15.00 -1.59 13.74
C TYR A 130 13.93 -1.11 14.73
N THR A 131 12.84 -0.51 14.24
CA THR A 131 11.73 -0.07 15.12
C THR A 131 11.12 -1.24 15.87
N LEU A 132 11.02 -2.40 15.21
CA LEU A 132 10.57 -3.63 15.85
C LEU A 132 11.55 -4.08 16.95
N ALA A 133 12.85 -4.02 16.69
CA ALA A 133 13.88 -4.36 17.66
C ALA A 133 13.80 -3.45 18.90
N VAL A 134 13.63 -2.12 18.70
CA VAL A 134 13.45 -1.15 19.80
C VAL A 134 12.18 -1.46 20.60
N LYS A 135 11.08 -1.78 19.94
CA LYS A 135 9.82 -2.19 20.59
C LYS A 135 10.01 -3.46 21.44
N HIS A 136 10.91 -4.35 21.07
CA HIS A 136 11.25 -5.57 21.81
C HIS A 136 12.46 -5.42 22.74
N GLY A 137 12.87 -4.19 23.05
CA GLY A 137 13.84 -3.90 24.08
C GLY A 137 15.27 -3.64 23.61
N PHE A 138 15.51 -3.50 22.30
CA PHE A 138 16.81 -3.05 21.81
C PHE A 138 17.06 -1.59 22.21
N VAL A 139 18.23 -1.33 22.84
CA VAL A 139 18.66 0.01 23.26
C VAL A 139 19.92 0.37 22.48
N GLY A 140 19.81 1.36 21.60
CA GLY A 140 20.90 1.83 20.76
C GLY A 140 20.38 2.61 19.55
N SER A 141 21.29 3.15 18.75
CA SER A 141 20.97 3.77 17.48
C SER A 141 20.73 2.71 16.38
N GLU A 142 20.18 3.13 15.24
CA GLU A 142 20.03 2.26 14.06
C GLU A 142 21.38 1.72 13.57
N ALA A 143 22.45 2.52 13.68
CA ALA A 143 23.81 2.09 13.37
C ALA A 143 24.29 0.99 14.32
N ASP A 144 24.02 1.12 15.61
CA ASP A 144 24.34 0.10 16.61
C ASP A 144 23.58 -1.20 16.33
N TRP A 145 22.32 -1.10 15.88
CA TRP A 145 21.52 -2.25 15.53
C TRP A 145 22.06 -2.96 14.28
N VAL A 146 22.43 -2.22 13.24
CA VAL A 146 23.08 -2.77 12.04
C VAL A 146 24.40 -3.44 12.39
N ASP A 147 25.21 -2.82 13.25
CA ASP A 147 26.47 -3.41 13.72
C ASP A 147 26.23 -4.67 14.55
N HIS A 148 25.12 -4.73 15.29
CA HIS A 148 24.71 -5.94 16.04
C HIS A 148 24.27 -7.10 15.13
N LEU A 149 23.78 -6.79 13.92
CA LEU A 149 23.41 -7.80 12.92
C LEU A 149 24.59 -8.29 12.09
N ARG A 150 25.70 -7.56 12.02
CA ARG A 150 26.90 -7.96 11.26
C ARG A 150 27.42 -9.35 11.61
N PRO A 151 27.52 -9.76 12.90
CA PRO A 151 27.95 -11.12 13.24
C PRO A 151 26.97 -12.20 12.78
N LEU A 152 25.66 -11.84 12.61
CA LEU A 152 24.63 -12.76 12.12
C LEU A 152 24.64 -12.85 10.57
N GLY A 153 25.27 -11.90 9.88
CA GLY A 153 25.45 -11.90 8.43
C GLY A 153 26.59 -12.81 7.98
N ASP A 154 27.49 -13.18 8.89
CA ASP A 154 28.54 -14.13 8.61
C ASP A 154 28.05 -15.58 8.89
N ILE A 155 27.13 -16.02 8.02
CA ILE A 155 26.52 -17.36 8.10
C ILE A 155 27.59 -18.45 8.02
N GLU A 156 28.69 -18.23 7.31
CA GLU A 156 29.82 -19.18 7.23
C GLU A 156 30.48 -19.31 8.59
N ALA A 157 30.77 -18.20 9.29
CA ALA A 157 31.38 -18.28 10.62
C ALA A 157 30.45 -18.92 11.66
N ALA A 158 29.13 -18.64 11.57
CA ALA A 158 28.14 -19.27 12.45
C ALA A 158 28.02 -20.80 12.17
N VAL A 159 28.01 -21.19 10.90
CA VAL A 159 27.99 -22.61 10.49
C VAL A 159 29.27 -23.31 10.90
N ASP A 160 30.43 -22.69 10.74
CA ASP A 160 31.72 -23.27 11.18
C ASP A 160 31.81 -23.42 12.70
N ALA A 161 31.24 -22.45 13.46
CA ALA A 161 31.12 -22.55 14.92
C ALA A 161 30.23 -23.72 15.32
N ILE A 162 29.09 -23.91 14.67
CA ILE A 162 28.17 -25.03 14.94
C ILE A 162 28.79 -26.37 14.54
N LEU A 163 29.44 -26.44 13.38
CA LEU A 163 30.14 -27.65 12.92
C LEU A 163 31.37 -27.99 13.80
N GLY A 164 32.07 -26.98 14.31
CA GLY A 164 33.13 -27.11 15.28
C GLY A 164 32.65 -27.74 16.59
N ILE A 165 31.48 -27.30 17.09
CA ILE A 165 30.86 -27.90 18.28
C ILE A 165 30.42 -29.34 18.00
N GLN A 166 29.83 -29.64 16.85
CA GLN A 166 29.47 -31.02 16.50
C GLN A 166 30.68 -31.95 16.37
N ARG A 167 31.79 -31.49 15.78
CA ARG A 167 33.03 -32.27 15.69
C ARG A 167 33.65 -32.57 17.05
N SER A 168 33.56 -31.66 18.01
CA SER A 168 34.03 -31.87 19.38
C SER A 168 33.19 -32.89 20.16
N TYR A 169 31.89 -33.02 19.82
CA TYR A 169 31.01 -34.04 20.42
C TYR A 169 31.18 -35.44 19.84
N ILE A 170 31.61 -35.54 18.58
CA ILE A 170 31.79 -36.84 17.87
C ILE A 170 33.21 -37.38 18.08
N GLY A 171 34.20 -36.54 18.43
CA GLY A 171 35.61 -36.91 18.64
C GLY A 171 35.98 -37.35 20.07
N GLY A 172 35.04 -37.53 20.96
CA GLY A 172 35.25 -37.81 22.39
C GLY A 172 35.04 -39.25 22.83
N GLU A 173 35.21 -40.22 21.95
CA GLU A 173 35.30 -41.64 22.35
C GLU A 173 36.32 -42.38 21.45
N VAL A 174 37.55 -42.45 21.91
CA VAL A 174 38.44 -43.64 21.79
C VAL A 174 39.34 -43.65 23.02
#